data_911c04f01d21b56088d27de9f444adb6
#
_entry.id   911c04f01d21b56088d27de9f444adb6
#
_cell.length_a   1.000
_cell.length_b   1.000
_cell.length_c   1.000
_cell.angle_alpha   90.00
_cell.angle_beta   90.00
_cell.angle_gamma   90.00
#
_symmetry.space_group_name_H-M   'P 1'
#
loop_
_entity.id
_entity.type
_entity.pdbx_description
1 polymer ?
#
loop_
_entity_poly.entity_id
_entity_poly.type
_entity_poly.pdbx_seq_one_letter_code
_entity_poly.pdbx_strand_id
1 'polypeptide(L)'
;MSDPEITAIPCGEPYEGEPAPLAAPREPGWLQPWSGFDPPCTRPDPHDCARLPSQTANIKPAGGYDGIETGSNRWIEMASEEARLSVAEGGGPFGAVVLQVDDETGAVIRYWRNRNRVTADKDPTAHAEVTAIRDAARELGVFNLGVIARDEALLPQTGATSHCLLYASAEPCPMCYAAIYWARIPKLVFAATRYDAAVQGVDFSDEALYLELARPYRDRTGISSRQATTATSLDAFNLWKRGDNTPY
;
A
#
# COMPACT_ATOMS: atom_id res chain seq x y z
N MET A 1 35.22 31.31 12.31
CA MET A 1 34.21 30.76 13.22
C MET A 1 34.16 29.29 12.91
N SER A 2 34.75 28.49 13.78
CA SER A 2 34.92 27.05 13.64
C SER A 2 33.61 26.35 14.00
N ASP A 3 33.16 25.41 13.14
CA ASP A 3 32.02 24.54 13.38
C ASP A 3 32.25 23.70 14.66
N PRO A 4 31.20 23.47 15.47
CA PRO A 4 31.32 22.59 16.60
C PRO A 4 31.43 21.12 16.10
N GLU A 5 32.51 20.46 16.53
CA GLU A 5 32.74 19.04 16.35
C GLU A 5 31.55 18.24 16.90
N ILE A 6 30.87 17.49 16.03
CA ILE A 6 29.88 16.48 16.43
C ILE A 6 30.69 15.29 16.93
N THR A 7 30.81 15.12 18.25
CA THR A 7 31.34 13.94 18.88
C THR A 7 30.44 12.75 18.54
N ALA A 8 31.03 11.74 17.92
CA ALA A 8 30.36 10.48 17.62
C ALA A 8 29.90 9.83 18.95
N ILE A 9 28.60 9.50 19.01
CA ILE A 9 28.03 8.68 20.09
C ILE A 9 28.48 7.24 19.80
N PRO A 10 29.21 6.56 20.72
CA PRO A 10 29.60 5.18 20.52
C PRO A 10 28.36 4.27 20.51
N CYS A 11 28.23 3.45 19.49
CA CYS A 11 27.29 2.32 19.48
C CYS A 11 27.72 1.29 20.52
N GLY A 12 26.82 0.98 21.46
CA GLY A 12 26.90 -0.25 22.22
C GLY A 12 27.23 -0.16 23.71
N GLU A 13 26.37 0.46 24.50
CA GLU A 13 26.10 -0.02 25.86
C GLU A 13 24.59 -0.23 26.04
N PRO A 14 24.16 -1.36 26.66
CA PRO A 14 22.76 -1.54 27.00
C PRO A 14 22.34 -0.47 28.00
N TYR A 15 21.23 0.19 27.73
CA TYR A 15 20.61 1.16 28.63
C TYR A 15 20.16 0.42 29.91
N GLU A 16 20.96 0.45 30.96
CA GLU A 16 20.59 0.05 32.29
C GLU A 16 19.95 1.21 33.07
N GLY A 17 18.75 1.62 32.61
CA GLY A 17 17.90 2.51 33.35
C GLY A 17 16.55 1.85 33.59
N GLU A 18 16.04 1.90 34.82
CA GLU A 18 14.65 1.53 35.08
C GLU A 18 13.76 2.33 34.12
N PRO A 19 12.79 1.67 33.43
CA PRO A 19 11.86 2.40 32.58
C PRO A 19 11.15 3.44 33.44
N ALA A 20 11.22 4.70 33.05
CA ALA A 20 10.45 5.75 33.69
C ALA A 20 8.98 5.30 33.80
N PRO A 21 8.31 5.51 34.93
CA PRO A 21 6.92 5.09 35.11
C PRO A 21 6.12 5.66 33.93
N LEU A 22 5.40 4.76 33.25
CA LEU A 22 4.51 5.13 32.15
C LEU A 22 3.64 6.28 32.64
N ALA A 23 3.88 7.49 32.12
CA ALA A 23 3.00 8.60 32.37
C ALA A 23 1.59 8.15 32.04
N ALA A 24 0.61 8.49 32.90
CA ALA A 24 -0.81 8.23 32.63
C ALA A 24 -1.11 8.60 31.17
N PRO A 25 -1.90 7.81 30.43
CA PRO A 25 -2.16 8.06 29.04
C PRO A 25 -2.65 9.51 28.93
N ARG A 26 -1.81 10.35 28.34
CA ARG A 26 -2.24 11.70 27.96
C ARG A 26 -3.36 11.48 26.98
N GLU A 27 -4.48 12.17 27.18
CA GLU A 27 -5.48 12.24 26.13
C GLU A 27 -4.74 12.51 24.81
N PRO A 28 -5.00 11.74 23.75
CA PRO A 28 -4.26 11.88 22.52
C PRO A 28 -4.33 13.33 22.07
N GLY A 29 -3.18 14.01 21.95
CA GLY A 29 -3.12 15.45 21.64
C GLY A 29 -3.78 15.86 20.31
N TRP A 30 -4.19 14.88 19.50
CA TRP A 30 -4.99 15.07 18.31
C TRP A 30 -6.50 15.27 18.60
N LEU A 31 -6.97 15.04 19.83
CA LEU A 31 -8.32 15.37 20.28
C LEU A 31 -8.45 16.81 20.79
N GLN A 32 -7.35 17.53 20.99
CA GLN A 32 -7.40 18.95 21.31
C GLN A 32 -7.73 19.75 20.05
N PRO A 33 -8.71 20.68 20.10
CA PRO A 33 -8.91 21.63 19.01
C PRO A 33 -7.59 22.37 18.78
N TRP A 34 -7.03 22.29 17.60
CA TRP A 34 -5.87 23.07 17.24
C TRP A 34 -6.25 24.55 17.30
N SER A 35 -5.80 25.25 18.35
CA SER A 35 -6.00 26.68 18.51
C SER A 35 -5.21 27.40 17.41
N GLY A 36 -5.86 27.77 16.33
CA GLY A 36 -5.25 28.42 15.17
C GLY A 36 -5.87 28.00 13.84
N PHE A 37 -6.84 27.11 13.86
CA PHE A 37 -7.66 26.84 12.69
C PHE A 37 -8.92 27.72 12.76
N ASP A 38 -9.28 28.28 11.60
CA ASP A 38 -10.63 28.82 11.38
C ASP A 38 -11.70 27.83 11.84
N PRO A 39 -12.90 28.33 12.21
CA PRO A 39 -13.91 27.53 12.88
C PRO A 39 -14.08 26.17 12.23
N PRO A 40 -14.33 25.12 13.03
CA PRO A 40 -14.37 23.77 12.51
C PRO A 40 -15.31 23.77 11.32
N CYS A 41 -14.78 23.37 10.17
CA CYS A 41 -15.60 22.90 9.10
C CYS A 41 -16.58 21.95 9.77
N THR A 42 -17.85 22.32 9.85
CA THR A 42 -18.91 21.43 10.32
C THR A 42 -18.83 20.25 9.38
N ARG A 43 -18.12 19.19 9.80
CA ARG A 43 -18.04 17.97 9.01
C ARG A 43 -19.48 17.53 8.81
N PRO A 44 -19.93 17.38 7.56
CA PRO A 44 -21.08 16.54 7.33
C PRO A 44 -20.75 15.17 7.96
N ASP A 45 -21.76 14.52 8.54
CA ASP A 45 -21.69 13.16 9.06
C ASP A 45 -20.75 12.34 8.16
N PRO A 46 -19.80 11.52 8.71
CA PRO A 46 -18.97 10.61 7.91
C PRO A 46 -19.77 9.77 6.91
N HIS A 47 -21.06 9.53 7.21
CA HIS A 47 -22.01 8.92 6.29
C HIS A 47 -22.56 9.89 5.21
N ASP A 48 -22.39 11.20 5.36
CA ASP A 48 -22.75 12.21 4.36
C ASP A 48 -21.61 12.53 3.37
N CYS A 49 -20.37 12.09 3.64
CA CYS A 49 -19.30 12.11 2.64
C CYS A 49 -19.60 11.22 1.42
N ALA A 50 -20.60 10.35 1.53
CA ALA A 50 -21.08 9.50 0.44
C ALA A 50 -21.96 10.22 -0.60
N ARG A 51 -22.20 11.51 -0.45
CA ARG A 51 -23.04 12.27 -1.42
C ARG A 51 -22.27 13.34 -2.18
N LEU A 52 -21.12 12.99 -2.71
CA LEU A 52 -20.71 13.62 -3.96
C LEU A 52 -21.70 13.15 -5.06
N PRO A 53 -22.03 13.98 -6.04
CA PRO A 53 -22.95 13.57 -7.11
C PRO A 53 -22.26 12.51 -7.99
N SER A 54 -22.30 11.26 -7.55
CA SER A 54 -21.57 10.14 -8.12
C SER A 54 -22.37 9.33 -9.14
N GLN A 55 -23.54 9.81 -9.56
CA GLN A 55 -24.37 9.01 -10.47
C GLN A 55 -23.92 9.04 -11.94
N THR A 56 -22.92 9.85 -12.30
CA THR A 56 -22.35 9.88 -13.67
C THR A 56 -20.94 9.31 -13.77
N ALA A 57 -20.26 9.03 -12.66
CA ALA A 57 -18.84 8.69 -12.62
C ALA A 57 -18.53 7.19 -12.79
N ASN A 58 -19.50 6.32 -12.59
CA ASN A 58 -19.29 4.86 -12.65
C ASN A 58 -19.52 4.25 -14.05
N ILE A 59 -19.42 5.07 -15.10
CA ILE A 59 -19.48 4.57 -16.46
C ILE A 59 -18.05 4.25 -16.92
N LYS A 60 -17.80 2.97 -17.19
CA LYS A 60 -16.53 2.52 -17.78
C LYS A 60 -16.22 3.33 -19.04
N PRO A 61 -15.11 4.07 -19.10
CA PRO A 61 -14.79 4.88 -20.27
C PRO A 61 -14.57 3.99 -21.48
N ALA A 62 -15.14 4.38 -22.61
CA ALA A 62 -14.91 3.68 -23.87
C ALA A 62 -13.40 3.69 -24.17
N GLY A 63 -12.86 2.51 -24.50
CA GLY A 63 -11.45 2.34 -24.84
C GLY A 63 -10.46 2.37 -23.65
N GLY A 64 -10.93 2.58 -22.42
CA GLY A 64 -10.04 2.70 -21.27
C GLY A 64 -9.24 1.42 -20.92
N TYR A 65 -9.67 0.28 -21.43
CA TYR A 65 -9.02 -1.02 -21.19
C TYR A 65 -8.67 -1.73 -22.51
N ASP A 66 -8.83 -1.07 -23.65
CA ASP A 66 -8.54 -1.68 -24.96
C ASP A 66 -7.06 -2.07 -25.07
N GLY A 67 -6.84 -3.30 -25.53
CA GLY A 67 -5.49 -3.82 -25.74
C GLY A 67 -4.77 -4.34 -24.51
N ILE A 68 -5.41 -4.32 -23.32
CA ILE A 68 -4.87 -4.95 -22.12
C ILE A 68 -5.63 -6.22 -21.71
N GLU A 69 -6.71 -6.57 -22.40
CA GLU A 69 -7.49 -7.76 -22.11
C GLU A 69 -6.67 -9.03 -22.37
N THR A 70 -6.82 -9.98 -21.47
CA THR A 70 -6.21 -11.30 -21.60
C THR A 70 -7.21 -12.40 -21.21
N GLY A 71 -6.96 -13.62 -21.66
CA GLY A 71 -7.79 -14.77 -21.30
C GLY A 71 -7.64 -15.16 -19.83
N SER A 72 -8.66 -15.85 -19.31
CA SER A 72 -8.60 -16.44 -17.97
C SER A 72 -7.48 -17.48 -17.87
N ASN A 73 -6.92 -17.59 -16.68
CA ASN A 73 -5.95 -18.60 -16.32
C ASN A 73 -6.10 -18.97 -14.84
N ARG A 74 -5.43 -20.06 -14.43
CA ARG A 74 -5.53 -20.59 -13.05
C ARG A 74 -5.22 -19.57 -11.95
N TRP A 75 -4.40 -18.56 -12.24
CA TRP A 75 -3.94 -17.59 -11.23
C TRP A 75 -5.00 -16.53 -10.97
N ILE A 76 -5.64 -16.03 -12.02
CA ILE A 76 -6.75 -15.09 -11.88
C ILE A 76 -7.98 -15.76 -11.26
N GLU A 77 -8.21 -17.04 -11.58
CA GLU A 77 -9.27 -17.84 -10.95
C GLU A 77 -8.98 -18.06 -9.46
N MET A 78 -7.71 -18.31 -9.09
CA MET A 78 -7.30 -18.41 -7.70
C MET A 78 -7.49 -17.09 -6.93
N ALA A 79 -7.14 -15.95 -7.54
CA ALA A 79 -7.39 -14.63 -6.94
C ALA A 79 -8.89 -14.38 -6.74
N SER A 80 -9.72 -14.77 -7.70
CA SER A 80 -11.19 -14.67 -7.61
C SER A 80 -11.76 -15.59 -6.52
N GLU A 81 -11.21 -16.77 -6.35
CA GLU A 81 -11.60 -17.68 -5.27
C GLU A 81 -11.22 -17.11 -3.89
N GLU A 82 -10.04 -16.49 -3.75
CA GLU A 82 -9.69 -15.80 -2.51
C GLU A 82 -10.65 -14.66 -2.18
N ALA A 83 -11.11 -13.91 -3.20
CA ALA A 83 -12.13 -12.87 -3.02
C ALA A 83 -13.45 -13.46 -2.49
N ARG A 84 -13.90 -14.58 -3.06
CA ARG A 84 -15.11 -15.28 -2.61
C ARG A 84 -14.99 -15.80 -1.17
N LEU A 85 -13.83 -16.37 -0.82
CA LEU A 85 -13.53 -16.84 0.53
C LEU A 85 -13.48 -15.68 1.53
N SER A 86 -12.92 -14.53 1.13
CA SER A 86 -12.92 -13.32 1.95
C SER A 86 -14.33 -12.91 2.36
N VAL A 87 -15.26 -12.88 1.41
CA VAL A 87 -16.68 -12.54 1.69
C VAL A 87 -17.30 -13.56 2.64
N ALA A 88 -17.04 -14.86 2.45
CA ALA A 88 -17.54 -15.92 3.32
C ALA A 88 -17.05 -15.77 4.78
N GLU A 89 -15.89 -15.14 4.98
CA GLU A 89 -15.30 -14.85 6.29
C GLU A 89 -15.64 -13.45 6.82
N GLY A 90 -16.51 -12.70 6.14
CA GLY A 90 -16.93 -11.37 6.54
C GLY A 90 -15.97 -10.24 6.12
N GLY A 91 -15.06 -10.51 5.18
CA GLY A 91 -14.14 -9.53 4.58
C GLY A 91 -14.69 -8.90 3.31
N GLY A 92 -13.93 -7.95 2.73
CA GLY A 92 -14.23 -7.34 1.45
C GLY A 92 -14.02 -8.32 0.27
N PRO A 93 -14.66 -8.10 -0.90
CA PRO A 93 -14.69 -9.03 -2.04
C PRO A 93 -13.41 -8.99 -2.88
N PHE A 94 -12.24 -9.10 -2.23
CA PHE A 94 -10.95 -8.95 -2.88
C PHE A 94 -10.00 -10.09 -2.53
N GLY A 95 -9.28 -10.57 -3.54
CA GLY A 95 -8.25 -11.59 -3.43
C GLY A 95 -7.09 -11.30 -4.37
N ALA A 96 -5.90 -11.77 -4.01
CA ALA A 96 -4.68 -11.58 -4.79
C ALA A 96 -3.75 -12.79 -4.71
N VAL A 97 -2.95 -12.97 -5.76
CA VAL A 97 -1.91 -13.99 -5.85
C VAL A 97 -0.64 -13.32 -6.36
N VAL A 98 0.45 -13.46 -5.62
CA VAL A 98 1.80 -13.10 -6.07
C VAL A 98 2.50 -14.38 -6.51
N LEU A 99 3.10 -14.39 -7.68
CA LEU A 99 3.89 -15.50 -8.22
C LEU A 99 5.37 -15.11 -8.24
N GLN A 100 6.26 -16.01 -7.85
CA GLN A 100 7.67 -15.93 -8.19
C GLN A 100 7.93 -16.76 -9.44
N VAL A 101 8.55 -16.16 -10.44
CA VAL A 101 8.81 -16.75 -11.76
C VAL A 101 10.30 -16.73 -12.04
N ASP A 102 10.82 -17.84 -12.50
CA ASP A 102 12.19 -18.00 -12.93
C ASP A 102 12.42 -17.25 -14.24
N ASP A 103 13.47 -16.40 -14.29
CA ASP A 103 13.72 -15.53 -15.46
C ASP A 103 14.22 -16.28 -16.70
N GLU A 104 14.87 -17.43 -16.51
CA GLU A 104 15.44 -18.21 -17.61
C GLU A 104 14.38 -19.10 -18.26
N THR A 105 13.52 -19.71 -17.45
CA THR A 105 12.59 -20.75 -17.91
C THR A 105 11.16 -20.25 -18.03
N GLY A 106 10.81 -19.13 -17.38
CA GLY A 106 9.43 -18.65 -17.24
C GLY A 106 8.57 -19.53 -16.32
N ALA A 107 9.15 -20.51 -15.63
CA ALA A 107 8.43 -21.40 -14.76
C ALA A 107 8.06 -20.71 -13.44
N VAL A 108 6.84 -20.97 -12.94
CA VAL A 108 6.45 -20.53 -11.61
C VAL A 108 7.17 -21.38 -10.58
N ILE A 109 7.97 -20.74 -9.73
CA ILE A 109 8.72 -21.38 -8.64
C ILE A 109 7.79 -21.60 -7.44
N ARG A 110 7.03 -20.56 -7.05
CA ARG A 110 6.08 -20.59 -5.94
C ARG A 110 5.09 -19.44 -6.04
N TYR A 111 4.10 -19.41 -5.13
CA TYR A 111 3.10 -18.36 -5.08
C TYR A 111 2.60 -18.13 -3.66
N TRP A 112 2.12 -16.91 -3.41
CA TRP A 112 1.46 -16.47 -2.19
C TRP A 112 0.05 -16.00 -2.56
N ARG A 113 -0.95 -16.54 -1.88
CA ARG A 113 -2.36 -16.19 -2.09
C ARG A 113 -2.90 -15.53 -0.83
N ASN A 114 -3.58 -14.42 -1.00
CA ASN A 114 -4.19 -13.70 0.11
C ASN A 114 -5.52 -13.09 -0.28
N ARG A 115 -6.29 -12.75 0.75
CA ARG A 115 -7.59 -12.12 0.65
C ARG A 115 -7.61 -10.84 1.47
N ASN A 116 -8.66 -10.02 1.30
CA ASN A 116 -8.85 -8.82 2.11
C ASN A 116 -8.97 -9.19 3.59
N ARG A 117 -8.18 -8.54 4.43
CA ARG A 117 -8.11 -8.78 5.87
C ARG A 117 -8.40 -7.54 6.72
N VAL A 118 -8.89 -6.46 6.11
CA VAL A 118 -9.17 -5.19 6.79
C VAL A 118 -10.02 -5.40 8.05
N THR A 119 -11.09 -6.14 7.95
CA THR A 119 -11.99 -6.41 9.08
C THR A 119 -11.41 -7.39 10.09
N ALA A 120 -10.72 -8.44 9.62
CA ALA A 120 -10.14 -9.47 10.46
C ALA A 120 -8.98 -8.94 11.30
N ASP A 121 -8.06 -8.20 10.66
CA ASP A 121 -6.83 -7.70 11.30
C ASP A 121 -7.01 -6.31 11.93
N LYS A 122 -8.16 -5.65 11.71
CA LYS A 122 -8.40 -4.24 12.11
C LYS A 122 -7.37 -3.28 11.51
N ASP A 123 -6.85 -3.62 10.34
CA ASP A 123 -5.87 -2.85 9.59
C ASP A 123 -6.49 -2.34 8.29
N PRO A 124 -6.76 -1.02 8.14
CA PRO A 124 -7.37 -0.46 6.93
C PRO A 124 -6.48 -0.62 5.69
N THR A 125 -5.22 -0.99 5.85
CA THR A 125 -4.28 -1.20 4.73
C THR A 125 -4.14 -2.67 4.34
N ALA A 126 -4.76 -3.61 5.06
CA ALA A 126 -4.68 -5.04 4.82
C ALA A 126 -5.55 -5.49 3.62
N HIS A 127 -5.41 -4.82 2.48
CA HIS A 127 -5.97 -5.26 1.21
C HIS A 127 -5.28 -6.53 0.73
N ALA A 128 -5.94 -7.31 -0.10
CA ALA A 128 -5.44 -8.60 -0.56
C ALA A 128 -4.07 -8.50 -1.23
N GLU A 129 -3.87 -7.51 -2.10
CA GLU A 129 -2.62 -7.28 -2.81
C GLU A 129 -1.49 -6.89 -1.85
N VAL A 130 -1.75 -5.95 -0.94
CA VAL A 130 -0.77 -5.50 0.06
C VAL A 130 -0.35 -6.66 0.96
N THR A 131 -1.30 -7.49 1.37
CA THR A 131 -1.03 -8.65 2.22
C THR A 131 -0.21 -9.70 1.48
N ALA A 132 -0.54 -10.01 0.22
CA ALA A 132 0.22 -10.93 -0.61
C ALA A 132 1.66 -10.44 -0.88
N ILE A 133 1.84 -9.14 -1.16
CA ILE A 133 3.16 -8.51 -1.33
C ILE A 133 3.99 -8.63 -0.04
N ARG A 134 3.39 -8.31 1.11
CA ARG A 134 4.06 -8.40 2.42
C ARG A 134 4.53 -9.81 2.74
N ASP A 135 3.69 -10.82 2.46
CA ASP A 135 4.06 -12.22 2.71
C ASP A 135 5.18 -12.66 1.77
N ALA A 136 5.09 -12.36 0.47
CA ALA A 136 6.13 -12.67 -0.50
C ALA A 136 7.47 -12.02 -0.11
N ALA A 137 7.47 -10.72 0.17
CA ALA A 137 8.68 -9.99 0.53
C ALA A 137 9.31 -10.51 1.84
N ARG A 138 8.47 -10.82 2.85
CA ARG A 138 8.92 -11.35 4.14
C ARG A 138 9.54 -12.73 4.01
N GLU A 139 8.89 -13.65 3.29
CA GLU A 139 9.38 -15.01 3.15
C GLU A 139 10.61 -15.10 2.25
N LEU A 140 10.67 -14.26 1.20
CA LEU A 140 11.84 -14.16 0.32
C LEU A 140 13.00 -13.41 0.99
N GLY A 141 12.74 -12.60 2.01
CA GLY A 141 13.74 -11.77 2.68
C GLY A 141 14.23 -10.59 1.84
N VAL A 142 13.46 -10.18 0.81
CA VAL A 142 13.83 -9.10 -0.11
C VAL A 142 12.73 -8.05 -0.19
N PHE A 143 13.08 -6.79 -0.45
CA PHE A 143 12.11 -5.72 -0.71
C PHE A 143 11.86 -5.48 -2.21
N ASN A 144 12.80 -5.88 -3.07
CA ASN A 144 12.70 -5.78 -4.51
C ASN A 144 12.16 -7.10 -5.08
N LEU A 145 10.87 -7.12 -5.42
CA LEU A 145 10.22 -8.28 -6.02
C LEU A 145 10.31 -8.28 -7.56
N GLY A 146 10.90 -7.25 -8.16
CA GLY A 146 11.09 -7.14 -9.60
C GLY A 146 12.36 -7.83 -10.11
N VAL A 147 13.37 -7.96 -9.25
CA VAL A 147 14.61 -8.71 -9.54
C VAL A 147 15.07 -9.33 -8.23
N ILE A 148 15.11 -10.65 -8.19
CA ILE A 148 15.46 -11.44 -6.99
C ILE A 148 16.64 -12.33 -7.36
N ALA A 149 17.83 -11.98 -6.88
CA ALA A 149 19.00 -12.80 -7.08
C ALA A 149 18.97 -14.03 -6.15
N ARG A 150 19.51 -15.15 -6.63
CA ARG A 150 19.51 -16.42 -5.89
C ARG A 150 20.22 -16.33 -4.54
N ASP A 151 21.29 -15.56 -4.49
CA ASP A 151 22.12 -15.38 -3.30
C ASP A 151 21.56 -14.35 -2.30
N GLU A 152 20.58 -13.54 -2.71
CA GLU A 152 19.89 -12.58 -1.85
C GLU A 152 18.62 -13.16 -1.21
N ALA A 153 17.98 -14.13 -1.86
CA ALA A 153 16.72 -14.70 -1.41
C ALA A 153 16.92 -15.72 -0.30
N LEU A 154 16.08 -15.64 0.75
CA LEU A 154 16.04 -16.65 1.82
C LEU A 154 15.50 -18.00 1.33
N LEU A 155 14.59 -17.98 0.35
CA LEU A 155 13.99 -19.18 -0.21
C LEU A 155 14.75 -19.62 -1.47
N PRO A 156 15.01 -20.94 -1.65
CA PRO A 156 15.81 -21.44 -2.76
C PRO A 156 15.11 -21.24 -4.11
N GLN A 157 15.88 -20.94 -5.14
CA GLN A 157 15.45 -20.90 -6.54
C GLN A 157 16.50 -21.55 -7.45
N THR A 158 16.08 -22.06 -8.61
CA THR A 158 16.96 -22.76 -9.55
C THR A 158 17.71 -21.80 -10.46
N GLY A 159 17.03 -20.83 -11.04
CA GLY A 159 17.61 -19.80 -11.90
C GLY A 159 18.52 -18.84 -11.14
N ALA A 160 19.37 -18.12 -11.85
CA ALA A 160 20.24 -17.09 -11.27
C ALA A 160 19.42 -15.93 -10.71
N THR A 161 18.37 -15.56 -11.44
CA THR A 161 17.40 -14.51 -11.04
C THR A 161 15.96 -14.98 -11.22
N SER A 162 15.06 -14.30 -10.52
CA SER A 162 13.62 -14.44 -10.66
C SER A 162 12.93 -13.10 -10.41
N HIS A 163 11.65 -13.00 -10.73
CA HIS A 163 10.81 -11.85 -10.41
C HIS A 163 9.43 -12.28 -9.96
N CYS A 164 8.66 -11.35 -9.39
CA CYS A 164 7.27 -11.61 -9.03
C CYS A 164 6.31 -10.97 -10.02
N LEU A 165 5.15 -11.62 -10.18
CA LEU A 165 3.97 -11.13 -10.89
C LEU A 165 2.81 -11.07 -9.91
N LEU A 166 1.85 -10.16 -10.13
CA LEU A 166 0.65 -10.08 -9.28
C LEU A 166 -0.62 -10.27 -10.09
N TYR A 167 -1.51 -11.12 -9.57
CA TYR A 167 -2.87 -11.34 -10.06
C TYR A 167 -3.86 -10.88 -8.98
N ALA A 168 -4.80 -10.02 -9.34
CA ALA A 168 -5.82 -9.48 -8.44
C ALA A 168 -7.23 -9.79 -8.97
N SER A 169 -8.16 -10.11 -8.09
CA SER A 169 -9.57 -10.36 -8.45
C SER A 169 -10.27 -9.13 -9.00
N ALA A 170 -9.78 -7.94 -8.66
CA ALA A 170 -10.25 -6.66 -9.15
C ALA A 170 -9.08 -5.71 -9.41
N GLU A 171 -9.32 -4.68 -10.22
CA GLU A 171 -8.38 -3.59 -10.46
C GLU A 171 -7.88 -3.01 -9.12
N PRO A 172 -6.56 -2.96 -8.89
CA PRO A 172 -6.01 -2.45 -7.65
C PRO A 172 -6.35 -1.00 -7.42
N CYS A 173 -6.78 -0.67 -6.20
CA CYS A 173 -6.97 0.72 -5.78
C CYS A 173 -5.62 1.50 -5.81
N PRO A 174 -5.64 2.84 -5.71
CA PRO A 174 -4.40 3.63 -5.72
C PRO A 174 -3.36 3.21 -4.67
N MET A 175 -3.80 2.78 -3.47
CA MET A 175 -2.90 2.27 -2.44
C MET A 175 -2.21 0.96 -2.88
N CYS A 176 -2.98 0.00 -3.40
CA CYS A 176 -2.46 -1.28 -3.85
C CYS A 176 -1.57 -1.12 -5.08
N TYR A 177 -1.97 -0.27 -6.04
CA TYR A 177 -1.14 0.04 -7.20
C TYR A 177 0.21 0.65 -6.80
N ALA A 178 0.21 1.58 -5.83
CA ALA A 178 1.44 2.14 -5.28
C ALA A 178 2.30 1.06 -4.58
N ALA A 179 1.67 0.12 -3.84
CA ALA A 179 2.40 -0.98 -3.22
C ALA A 179 3.05 -1.91 -4.26
N ILE A 180 2.36 -2.24 -5.36
CA ILE A 180 2.90 -3.00 -6.49
C ILE A 180 4.11 -2.27 -7.11
N TYR A 181 3.98 -0.95 -7.33
CA TYR A 181 5.05 -0.10 -7.86
C TYR A 181 6.27 -0.08 -6.93
N TRP A 182 6.08 0.13 -5.62
CA TRP A 182 7.17 0.14 -4.65
C TRP A 182 7.83 -1.23 -4.46
N ALA A 183 7.05 -2.32 -4.58
CA ALA A 183 7.57 -3.68 -4.61
C ALA A 183 8.31 -4.00 -5.93
N ARG A 184 8.27 -3.09 -6.92
CA ARG A 184 8.88 -3.23 -8.25
C ARG A 184 8.36 -4.42 -9.04
N ILE A 185 7.16 -4.89 -8.77
CA ILE A 185 6.52 -5.97 -9.51
C ILE A 185 6.23 -5.49 -10.94
N PRO A 186 6.80 -6.13 -11.98
CA PRO A 186 6.75 -5.60 -13.34
C PRO A 186 5.45 -5.91 -14.08
N LYS A 187 4.63 -6.83 -13.57
CA LYS A 187 3.41 -7.27 -14.25
C LYS A 187 2.24 -7.46 -13.29
N LEU A 188 1.15 -6.84 -13.64
CA LEU A 188 -0.15 -6.93 -12.98
C LEU A 188 -1.19 -7.49 -13.96
N VAL A 189 -2.00 -8.43 -13.49
CA VAL A 189 -3.21 -8.91 -14.17
C VAL A 189 -4.38 -8.80 -13.20
N PHE A 190 -5.50 -8.25 -13.63
CA PHE A 190 -6.70 -8.16 -12.82
C PHE A 190 -7.95 -8.59 -13.60
N ALA A 191 -9.00 -9.03 -12.89
CA ALA A 191 -10.23 -9.52 -13.51
C ALA A 191 -11.27 -8.41 -13.64
N ALA A 192 -11.94 -8.04 -12.55
CA ALA A 192 -12.96 -6.99 -12.55
C ALA A 192 -12.31 -5.62 -12.63
N THR A 193 -12.91 -4.72 -13.38
CA THR A 193 -12.50 -3.30 -13.37
C THR A 193 -13.04 -2.60 -12.13
N ARG A 194 -12.49 -1.43 -11.77
CA ARG A 194 -13.04 -0.59 -10.70
C ARG A 194 -14.50 -0.18 -10.93
N TYR A 195 -14.93 -0.13 -12.19
CA TYR A 195 -16.32 0.15 -12.56
C TYR A 195 -17.24 -1.05 -12.31
N ASP A 196 -16.72 -2.28 -12.48
CA ASP A 196 -17.44 -3.49 -12.11
C ASP A 196 -17.57 -3.63 -10.58
N ALA A 197 -16.61 -3.07 -9.83
CA ALA A 197 -16.63 -3.02 -8.37
C ALA A 197 -17.61 -1.98 -7.80
N ALA A 198 -18.15 -1.10 -8.64
CA ALA A 198 -19.18 -0.12 -8.28
C ALA A 198 -20.58 -0.66 -8.58
N VAL A 199 -20.94 -1.79 -7.98
CA VAL A 199 -22.25 -2.41 -8.17
C VAL A 199 -23.32 -1.81 -7.26
N GLN A 200 -24.60 -2.10 -7.55
CA GLN A 200 -25.77 -1.54 -6.86
C GLN A 200 -25.65 -1.64 -5.33
N GLY A 201 -25.64 -0.48 -4.67
CA GLY A 201 -25.60 -0.37 -3.21
C GLY A 201 -24.22 -0.56 -2.56
N VAL A 202 -23.19 -0.82 -3.36
CA VAL A 202 -21.80 -0.95 -2.90
C VAL A 202 -20.91 -0.20 -3.89
N ASP A 203 -20.02 0.65 -3.40
CA ASP A 203 -19.09 1.39 -4.25
C ASP A 203 -17.64 1.17 -3.77
N PHE A 204 -16.92 0.32 -4.49
CA PHE A 204 -15.49 0.10 -4.34
C PHE A 204 -14.69 0.67 -5.53
N SER A 205 -15.25 1.65 -6.26
CA SER A 205 -14.57 2.25 -7.43
C SER A 205 -13.39 3.14 -7.06
N ASP A 206 -13.31 3.57 -5.79
CA ASP A 206 -12.32 4.55 -5.30
C ASP A 206 -12.28 5.86 -6.12
N GLU A 207 -13.38 6.20 -6.83
CA GLU A 207 -13.43 7.37 -7.72
C GLU A 207 -13.04 8.66 -6.99
N ALA A 208 -13.55 8.85 -5.76
CA ALA A 208 -13.23 10.02 -4.95
C ALA A 208 -11.72 10.11 -4.66
N LEU A 209 -11.07 8.98 -4.38
CA LEU A 209 -9.63 8.93 -4.13
C LEU A 209 -8.81 9.24 -5.40
N TYR A 210 -9.21 8.69 -6.56
CA TYR A 210 -8.55 9.02 -7.83
C TYR A 210 -8.63 10.51 -8.13
N LEU A 211 -9.80 11.13 -7.94
CA LEU A 211 -10.00 12.57 -8.14
C LEU A 211 -9.19 13.41 -7.14
N GLU A 212 -9.13 13.02 -5.87
CA GLU A 212 -8.33 13.69 -4.86
C GLU A 212 -6.84 13.66 -5.19
N LEU A 213 -6.30 12.52 -5.60
CA LEU A 213 -4.89 12.38 -5.94
C LEU A 213 -4.48 13.22 -7.16
N ALA A 214 -5.39 13.42 -8.11
CA ALA A 214 -5.16 14.25 -9.29
C ALA A 214 -5.15 15.77 -8.99
N ARG A 215 -5.64 16.19 -7.81
CA ARG A 215 -5.73 17.61 -7.42
C ARG A 215 -4.47 18.11 -6.71
N PRO A 216 -4.11 19.39 -6.86
CA PRO A 216 -3.16 20.05 -5.97
C PRO A 216 -3.62 19.97 -4.51
N TYR A 217 -2.69 19.93 -3.57
CA TYR A 217 -3.01 19.80 -2.13
C TYR A 217 -4.03 20.80 -1.62
N ARG A 218 -3.96 22.07 -2.07
CA ARG A 218 -4.89 23.15 -1.66
C ARG A 218 -6.34 22.88 -2.06
N ASP A 219 -6.56 22.05 -3.09
CA ASP A 219 -7.88 21.78 -3.68
C ASP A 219 -8.43 20.41 -3.23
N ARG A 220 -7.70 19.70 -2.37
CA ARG A 220 -8.11 18.41 -1.80
C ARG A 220 -9.05 18.64 -0.63
N THR A 221 -10.13 17.87 -0.58
CA THR A 221 -11.19 18.02 0.43
C THR A 221 -11.37 16.79 1.29
N GLY A 222 -10.93 15.61 0.84
CA GLY A 222 -11.08 14.35 1.58
C GLY A 222 -10.22 14.29 2.84
N ILE A 223 -8.97 14.82 2.75
CA ILE A 223 -8.05 14.90 3.88
C ILE A 223 -7.53 16.31 3.99
N SER A 224 -7.85 17.00 5.10
CA SER A 224 -7.29 18.34 5.37
C SER A 224 -5.77 18.25 5.56
N SER A 225 -5.03 18.87 4.67
CA SER A 225 -3.56 18.80 4.65
C SER A 225 -2.94 20.18 4.81
N ARG A 226 -1.87 20.26 5.60
CA ARG A 226 -1.04 21.45 5.78
C ARG A 226 0.42 21.06 5.72
N GLN A 227 1.23 21.91 5.13
CA GLN A 227 2.69 21.77 5.18
C GLN A 227 3.24 22.61 6.32
N ALA A 228 3.92 21.96 7.27
CA ALA A 228 4.70 22.64 8.30
C ALA A 228 6.19 22.60 7.92
N THR A 229 6.87 23.73 8.06
CA THR A 229 8.32 23.82 7.87
C THR A 229 9.02 23.90 9.22
N THR A 230 10.11 23.15 9.36
CA THR A 230 10.99 23.20 10.54
C THR A 230 12.43 23.43 10.08
N ALA A 231 13.29 23.93 10.96
CA ALA A 231 14.72 24.12 10.65
C ALA A 231 15.41 22.78 10.30
N THR A 232 14.89 21.66 10.82
CA THR A 232 15.48 20.32 10.68
C THR A 232 14.79 19.42 9.66
N SER A 233 13.82 19.96 8.90
CA SER A 233 12.98 19.14 8.00
C SER A 233 13.76 18.38 6.90
N LEU A 234 14.96 18.85 6.56
CA LEU A 234 15.82 18.22 5.55
C LEU A 234 17.00 17.42 6.13
N ASP A 235 17.19 17.43 7.44
CA ASP A 235 18.37 16.83 8.07
C ASP A 235 18.45 15.32 7.82
N ALA A 236 17.32 14.62 7.91
CA ALA A 236 17.26 13.18 7.63
C ALA A 236 17.69 12.85 6.18
N PHE A 237 17.23 13.64 5.21
CA PHE A 237 17.62 13.46 3.81
C PHE A 237 19.11 13.76 3.60
N ASN A 238 19.65 14.76 4.28
CA ASN A 238 21.06 15.12 4.21
C ASN A 238 21.94 14.07 4.87
N LEU A 239 21.50 13.48 5.98
CA LEU A 239 22.17 12.34 6.62
C LEU A 239 22.15 11.11 5.74
N TRP A 240 20.99 10.78 5.18
CA TRP A 240 20.84 9.63 4.29
C TRP A 240 21.76 9.72 3.07
N LYS A 241 21.88 10.91 2.43
CA LYS A 241 22.77 11.14 1.29
C LYS A 241 24.26 10.95 1.60
N ARG A 242 24.65 11.16 2.87
CA ARG A 242 26.05 11.04 3.32
C ARG A 242 26.41 9.64 3.82
N GLY A 243 25.42 8.82 4.11
CA GLY A 243 25.59 7.44 4.56
C GLY A 243 25.68 6.46 3.38
N ASP A 244 26.18 5.27 3.66
CA ASP A 244 26.15 4.11 2.75
C ASP A 244 24.79 3.42 2.88
N ASN A 245 23.74 4.10 2.42
CA ASN A 245 22.38 3.64 2.55
C ASN A 245 21.90 2.95 1.27
N THR A 246 21.16 1.87 1.42
CA THR A 246 20.57 1.13 0.29
C THR A 246 19.38 1.90 -0.30
N PRO A 247 19.41 2.32 -1.56
CA PRO A 247 18.24 2.90 -2.24
C PRO A 247 17.14 1.84 -2.40
N TYR A 248 15.91 2.20 -2.11
CA TYR A 248 14.76 1.31 -2.25
C TYR A 248 13.63 1.96 -3.07
#